data_c79dc3d47685dceeb9a5a1201deb4498
#
_entry.id   c79dc3d47685dceeb9a5a1201deb4498
#
_cell.length_a   1.000
_cell.length_b   1.000
_cell.length_c   1.000
_cell.angle_alpha   90.00
_cell.angle_beta   90.00
_cell.angle_gamma   90.00
#
_symmetry.space_group_name_H-M   'P 1'
#
loop_
_entity.id
_entity.type
_entity.pdbx_description
1 polymer ?
#
loop_
_entity_poly.entity_id
_entity_poly.type
_entity_poly.pdbx_seq_one_letter_code
_entity_poly.pdbx_strand_id
1 'polypeptide(L)'
;MNGQFKNDKPTVRKLHTPDIERSTPGISRKDKTHQGLKPLLFAKSLILPAFLVLLWGFFSTEQFRDIPLLKGSVIVDKLSNPQILPPPWVVVKRWIAYASPLQPYDNTQGTYLHWLFSGELPIDLWSSLQRILTGFAIAMALAVPLGILMGASRSIYDFVNPSIQVLRPIPPIAWIPLAMLWFGLGDPPAYFLIFLGAFFPILINTIGGVRNVDSIYIRAAKNLGAKRVALFWRVILPAATPQILTGIRVGLGVAFICVIIAEMIAVQSGLGFRILEAREYSYTDKVIAGMLTIGLLGLALDYVITRINAYLLRWHRSLDQAKN
;
A
#
# COMPACT_ATOMS: atom_id res chain seq x y z
N MET A 1 -64.04 -45.75 58.26
CA MET A 1 -62.91 -46.58 57.75
C MET A 1 -61.74 -45.69 57.68
N ASN A 2 -60.70 -45.98 58.49
CA ASN A 2 -59.53 -45.22 58.75
C ASN A 2 -58.51 -45.28 57.54
N GLY A 3 -57.98 -44.17 57.08
CA GLY A 3 -56.84 -44.08 56.14
C GLY A 3 -55.86 -43.03 56.63
N GLN A 4 -54.80 -43.49 57.29
CA GLN A 4 -53.72 -42.66 57.86
C GLN A 4 -52.91 -42.00 56.78
N PHE A 5 -52.80 -40.66 56.81
CA PHE A 5 -51.80 -39.88 56.10
C PHE A 5 -50.48 -39.92 56.86
N LYS A 6 -49.49 -40.58 56.24
CA LYS A 6 -48.13 -40.66 56.74
C LYS A 6 -47.35 -39.42 56.20
N ASN A 7 -46.95 -38.58 57.17
CA ASN A 7 -46.10 -37.39 56.94
C ASN A 7 -44.67 -37.84 56.60
N ASP A 8 -44.27 -37.82 55.34
CA ASP A 8 -42.86 -37.93 54.96
C ASP A 8 -42.25 -36.52 54.73
N LYS A 9 -41.37 -36.13 55.63
CA LYS A 9 -40.55 -34.95 55.51
C LYS A 9 -39.47 -35.20 54.44
N PRO A 10 -39.26 -34.30 53.49
CA PRO A 10 -38.16 -34.45 52.56
C PRO A 10 -36.80 -34.21 53.24
N THR A 11 -35.93 -35.20 53.21
CA THR A 11 -34.55 -35.17 53.66
C THR A 11 -33.76 -34.23 52.75
N VAL A 12 -33.32 -33.09 53.23
CA VAL A 12 -32.42 -32.15 52.57
C VAL A 12 -31.03 -32.83 52.39
N ARG A 13 -30.79 -33.31 51.20
CA ARG A 13 -29.47 -33.80 50.80
C ARG A 13 -28.49 -32.63 50.76
N LYS A 14 -27.54 -32.57 51.72
CA LYS A 14 -26.42 -31.61 51.71
C LYS A 14 -25.62 -31.80 50.41
N LEU A 15 -25.74 -30.84 49.49
CA LEU A 15 -24.87 -30.73 48.35
C LEU A 15 -23.46 -30.41 48.85
N HIS A 16 -22.55 -31.36 48.59
CA HIS A 16 -21.12 -31.23 48.81
C HIS A 16 -20.60 -30.17 47.81
N THR A 17 -20.24 -29.00 48.24
CA THR A 17 -19.55 -27.98 47.45
C THR A 17 -18.10 -28.42 47.31
N PRO A 18 -17.60 -28.65 46.06
CA PRO A 18 -16.18 -28.87 45.91
C PRO A 18 -15.45 -27.56 46.20
N ASP A 19 -14.40 -27.64 47.01
CA ASP A 19 -13.45 -26.56 47.25
C ASP A 19 -12.84 -26.10 45.93
N ILE A 20 -13.27 -24.92 45.45
CA ILE A 20 -12.60 -24.22 44.36
C ILE A 20 -11.34 -23.59 44.98
N GLU A 21 -10.26 -24.35 45.00
CA GLU A 21 -8.92 -23.80 45.13
C GLU A 21 -8.76 -22.66 44.11
N ARG A 22 -8.69 -21.44 44.57
CA ARG A 22 -8.33 -20.27 43.79
C ARG A 22 -6.89 -20.43 43.36
N SER A 23 -6.66 -21.11 42.27
CA SER A 23 -5.41 -21.01 41.52
C SER A 23 -5.37 -19.59 40.90
N THR A 24 -4.71 -18.67 41.57
CA THR A 24 -4.25 -17.41 40.97
C THR A 24 -3.42 -17.76 39.75
N PRO A 25 -3.81 -17.30 38.55
CA PRO A 25 -2.93 -17.48 37.39
C PRO A 25 -1.66 -16.69 37.66
N GLY A 26 -0.56 -17.43 37.86
CA GLY A 26 0.77 -16.83 37.95
C GLY A 26 0.97 -15.93 36.72
N ILE A 27 1.18 -14.63 36.98
CA ILE A 27 1.57 -13.64 35.98
C ILE A 27 2.86 -14.18 35.32
N SER A 28 2.67 -14.78 34.17
CA SER A 28 3.76 -15.32 33.35
C SER A 28 4.70 -14.17 32.96
N ARG A 29 5.89 -14.22 33.53
CA ARG A 29 7.04 -13.35 33.26
C ARG A 29 7.60 -13.54 31.83
N LYS A 30 6.74 -13.59 30.78
CA LYS A 30 7.15 -13.82 29.38
C LYS A 30 7.35 -12.57 28.52
N ASP A 31 7.11 -11.35 29.05
CA ASP A 31 7.16 -10.14 28.21
C ASP A 31 8.50 -9.42 28.13
N LYS A 32 9.56 -9.90 28.77
CA LYS A 32 10.90 -9.26 28.69
C LYS A 32 11.80 -9.80 27.56
N THR A 33 11.48 -10.93 26.95
CA THR A 33 12.32 -11.55 25.89
C THR A 33 12.07 -10.98 24.49
N HIS A 34 10.95 -10.28 24.25
CA HIS A 34 10.63 -9.74 22.91
C HIS A 34 11.27 -8.38 22.58
N GLN A 35 11.80 -7.65 23.57
CA GLN A 35 12.44 -6.36 23.29
C GLN A 35 13.87 -6.49 22.75
N GLY A 36 14.58 -7.57 23.06
CA GLY A 36 15.94 -7.84 22.55
C GLY A 36 16.00 -8.45 21.15
N LEU A 37 14.89 -9.03 20.65
CA LEU A 37 14.86 -9.70 19.35
C LEU A 37 14.61 -8.76 18.15
N LYS A 38 14.09 -7.57 18.37
CA LYS A 38 13.74 -6.63 17.28
C LYS A 38 14.94 -6.21 16.43
N PRO A 39 16.11 -5.83 16.98
CA PRO A 39 17.28 -5.49 16.16
C PRO A 39 17.85 -6.70 15.41
N LEU A 40 17.79 -7.90 16.00
CA LEU A 40 18.27 -9.13 15.38
C LEU A 40 17.39 -9.59 14.22
N LEU A 41 16.08 -9.42 14.33
CA LEU A 41 15.12 -9.71 13.25
C LEU A 41 15.27 -8.69 12.10
N PHE A 42 15.52 -7.42 12.42
CA PHE A 42 15.80 -6.39 11.41
C PHE A 42 17.13 -6.67 10.67
N ALA A 43 18.17 -7.06 11.38
CA ALA A 43 19.44 -7.48 10.77
C ALA A 43 19.26 -8.70 9.87
N LYS A 44 18.44 -9.69 10.26
CA LYS A 44 18.13 -10.86 9.43
C LYS A 44 17.37 -10.49 8.16
N SER A 45 16.49 -9.49 8.20
CA SER A 45 15.73 -9.04 7.01
C SER A 45 16.61 -8.34 5.96
N LEU A 46 17.78 -7.83 6.34
CA LEU A 46 18.73 -7.19 5.43
C LEU A 46 19.69 -8.18 4.76
N ILE A 47 19.77 -9.43 5.23
CA ILE A 47 20.69 -10.43 4.67
C ILE A 47 20.36 -10.73 3.20
N LEU A 48 19.09 -10.95 2.89
CA LEU A 48 18.66 -11.26 1.51
C LEU A 48 18.92 -10.09 0.54
N PRO A 49 18.52 -8.83 0.82
CA PRO A 49 18.86 -7.70 -0.03
C PRO A 49 20.37 -7.51 -0.20
N ALA A 50 21.16 -7.63 0.88
CA ALA A 50 22.62 -7.54 0.82
C ALA A 50 23.21 -8.65 -0.06
N PHE A 51 22.75 -9.89 0.09
CA PHE A 51 23.17 -11.02 -0.73
C PHE A 51 22.85 -10.78 -2.21
N LEU A 52 21.66 -10.27 -2.54
CA LEU A 52 21.27 -9.94 -3.92
C LEU A 52 22.16 -8.85 -4.53
N VAL A 53 22.54 -7.83 -3.76
CA VAL A 53 23.46 -6.77 -4.22
C VAL A 53 24.87 -7.32 -4.43
N LEU A 54 25.36 -8.21 -3.56
CA LEU A 54 26.64 -8.88 -3.72
C LEU A 54 26.63 -9.81 -4.95
N LEU A 55 25.55 -10.54 -5.15
CA LEU A 55 25.36 -11.40 -6.31
C LEU A 55 25.34 -10.55 -7.61
N TRP A 56 24.62 -9.44 -7.62
CA TRP A 56 24.64 -8.49 -8.74
C TRP A 56 26.05 -7.96 -8.98
N GLY A 57 26.76 -7.51 -7.94
CA GLY A 57 28.15 -7.05 -8.05
C GLY A 57 29.07 -8.13 -8.65
N PHE A 58 28.91 -9.37 -8.24
CA PHE A 58 29.68 -10.50 -8.76
C PHE A 58 29.42 -10.75 -10.26
N PHE A 59 28.15 -10.82 -10.67
CA PHE A 59 27.78 -11.03 -12.07
C PHE A 59 28.18 -9.89 -13.02
N SER A 60 28.28 -8.65 -12.50
CA SER A 60 28.67 -7.48 -13.29
C SER A 60 30.19 -7.28 -13.41
N THR A 61 31.02 -8.18 -12.83
CA THR A 61 32.48 -8.09 -12.90
C THR A 61 33.05 -8.91 -14.06
N GLU A 62 34.18 -8.43 -14.61
CA GLU A 62 34.91 -9.17 -15.66
C GLU A 62 35.39 -10.54 -15.18
N GLN A 63 35.63 -10.71 -13.87
CA GLN A 63 36.03 -11.98 -13.27
C GLN A 63 35.00 -13.10 -13.47
N PHE A 64 33.71 -12.77 -13.55
CA PHE A 64 32.65 -13.73 -13.85
C PHE A 64 32.75 -14.25 -15.30
N ARG A 65 33.13 -13.38 -16.24
CA ARG A 65 33.34 -13.72 -17.66
C ARG A 65 34.51 -14.68 -17.89
N ASP A 66 35.54 -14.59 -17.03
CA ASP A 66 36.78 -15.38 -17.20
C ASP A 66 36.69 -16.78 -16.60
N ILE A 67 35.54 -17.17 -16.00
CA ILE A 67 35.33 -18.54 -15.50
C ILE A 67 35.35 -19.53 -16.69
N PRO A 68 36.32 -20.51 -16.73
CA PRO A 68 36.51 -21.39 -17.91
C PRO A 68 35.25 -22.18 -18.30
N LEU A 69 34.42 -22.54 -17.35
CA LEU A 69 33.19 -23.32 -17.53
C LEU A 69 32.08 -22.53 -18.22
N LEU A 70 32.11 -21.20 -18.15
CA LEU A 70 31.06 -20.29 -18.61
C LEU A 70 31.47 -19.49 -19.86
N LYS A 71 32.72 -19.60 -20.25
CA LYS A 71 33.33 -18.89 -21.38
C LYS A 71 32.65 -19.27 -22.69
N GLY A 72 32.14 -18.27 -23.43
CA GLY A 72 31.42 -18.48 -24.70
C GLY A 72 29.90 -18.65 -24.55
N SER A 73 29.35 -18.54 -23.36
CA SER A 73 27.90 -18.45 -23.18
C SER A 73 27.39 -17.04 -23.48
N VAL A 74 26.48 -16.91 -24.43
CA VAL A 74 25.85 -15.64 -24.84
C VAL A 74 25.19 -14.90 -23.63
N ILE A 75 24.71 -15.65 -22.64
CA ILE A 75 24.09 -15.11 -21.42
C ILE A 75 25.15 -14.46 -20.54
N VAL A 76 26.30 -15.10 -20.37
CA VAL A 76 27.40 -14.61 -19.54
C VAL A 76 28.04 -13.38 -20.17
N ASP A 77 28.29 -13.40 -21.47
CA ASP A 77 28.83 -12.25 -22.22
C ASP A 77 27.88 -11.02 -22.13
N LYS A 78 26.57 -11.22 -22.12
CA LYS A 78 25.59 -10.15 -21.91
C LYS A 78 25.56 -9.65 -20.46
N LEU A 79 25.56 -10.56 -19.47
CA LEU A 79 25.48 -10.18 -18.05
C LEU A 79 26.76 -9.49 -17.57
N SER A 80 27.91 -9.88 -18.07
CA SER A 80 29.20 -9.25 -17.73
C SER A 80 29.51 -7.98 -18.53
N ASN A 81 28.60 -7.57 -19.44
CA ASN A 81 28.77 -6.33 -20.18
C ASN A 81 28.33 -5.14 -19.30
N PRO A 82 29.23 -4.21 -18.92
CA PRO A 82 28.88 -3.05 -18.09
C PRO A 82 27.83 -2.12 -18.71
N GLN A 83 27.64 -2.19 -20.03
CA GLN A 83 26.58 -1.43 -20.72
C GLN A 83 25.18 -2.04 -20.49
N ILE A 84 25.10 -3.35 -20.22
CA ILE A 84 23.83 -4.05 -20.00
C ILE A 84 23.56 -4.20 -18.51
N LEU A 85 24.57 -4.62 -17.73
CA LEU A 85 24.48 -4.77 -16.27
C LEU A 85 25.62 -4.00 -15.60
N PRO A 86 25.48 -2.68 -15.39
CA PRO A 86 26.49 -1.88 -14.72
C PRO A 86 26.70 -2.34 -13.27
N PRO A 87 27.92 -2.29 -12.75
CA PRO A 87 28.20 -2.61 -11.35
C PRO A 87 27.43 -1.70 -10.38
N PRO A 88 27.07 -2.19 -9.17
CA PRO A 88 26.30 -1.41 -8.21
C PRO A 88 26.89 -0.05 -7.87
N TRP A 89 28.23 0.05 -7.75
CA TRP A 89 28.90 1.33 -7.45
C TRP A 89 28.78 2.35 -8.58
N VAL A 90 28.73 1.92 -9.84
CA VAL A 90 28.49 2.82 -10.99
C VAL A 90 27.08 3.37 -10.94
N VAL A 91 26.10 2.51 -10.63
CA VAL A 91 24.70 2.92 -10.45
C VAL A 91 24.55 3.92 -9.31
N VAL A 92 25.19 3.67 -8.14
CA VAL A 92 25.17 4.59 -7.00
C VAL A 92 25.81 5.93 -7.37
N LYS A 93 26.96 5.91 -8.06
CA LYS A 93 27.62 7.14 -8.53
C LYS A 93 26.73 7.93 -9.50
N ARG A 94 26.07 7.24 -10.43
CA ARG A 94 25.12 7.85 -11.35
C ARG A 94 23.89 8.41 -10.60
N TRP A 95 23.39 7.69 -9.61
CA TRP A 95 22.24 8.13 -8.81
C TRP A 95 22.54 9.41 -8.03
N ILE A 96 23.74 9.50 -7.43
CA ILE A 96 24.21 10.72 -6.75
C ILE A 96 24.32 11.88 -7.76
N ALA A 97 24.92 11.63 -8.94
CA ALA A 97 25.03 12.65 -9.98
C ALA A 97 23.66 13.13 -10.49
N TYR A 98 22.69 12.21 -10.60
CA TYR A 98 21.31 12.51 -10.99
C TYR A 98 20.57 13.33 -9.92
N ALA A 99 20.86 13.09 -8.65
CA ALA A 99 20.31 13.86 -7.52
C ALA A 99 20.97 15.21 -7.32
N SER A 100 22.22 15.37 -7.80
CA SER A 100 23.01 16.59 -7.59
C SER A 100 22.51 17.77 -8.46
N PRO A 101 22.60 19.00 -7.96
CA PRO A 101 22.30 20.20 -8.74
C PRO A 101 23.09 20.26 -10.04
N LEU A 102 22.46 20.74 -11.11
CA LEU A 102 23.07 20.83 -12.44
C LEU A 102 24.10 21.96 -12.56
N GLN A 103 24.00 22.98 -11.70
CA GLN A 103 24.88 24.15 -11.72
C GLN A 103 25.47 24.42 -10.34
N PRO A 104 26.67 25.00 -10.24
CA PRO A 104 27.23 25.46 -8.97
C PRO A 104 26.29 26.45 -8.29
N TYR A 105 26.30 26.46 -6.96
CA TYR A 105 25.50 27.43 -6.20
C TYR A 105 25.99 28.86 -6.46
N ASP A 106 25.05 29.72 -6.86
CA ASP A 106 25.24 31.16 -6.96
C ASP A 106 24.13 31.86 -6.16
N ASN A 107 24.48 32.93 -5.42
CA ASN A 107 23.53 33.68 -4.59
C ASN A 107 22.36 34.30 -5.38
N THR A 108 22.45 34.33 -6.73
CA THR A 108 21.38 34.80 -7.62
C THR A 108 20.28 33.78 -7.81
N GLN A 109 20.52 32.49 -7.43
CA GLN A 109 19.61 31.37 -7.68
C GLN A 109 18.59 31.14 -6.55
N GLY A 110 18.46 32.03 -5.59
CA GLY A 110 17.52 31.90 -4.47
C GLY A 110 18.12 31.21 -3.25
N THR A 111 17.27 30.59 -2.44
CA THR A 111 17.69 29.94 -1.20
C THR A 111 18.52 28.68 -1.49
N TYR A 112 19.57 28.41 -0.69
CA TYR A 112 20.42 27.23 -0.77
C TYR A 112 19.63 25.92 -0.85
N LEU A 113 18.50 25.81 -0.14
CA LEU A 113 17.62 24.66 -0.22
C LEU A 113 17.00 24.48 -1.61
N HIS A 114 16.56 25.57 -2.26
CA HIS A 114 16.00 25.51 -3.61
C HIS A 114 17.06 25.02 -4.60
N TRP A 115 18.29 25.53 -4.49
CA TRP A 115 19.39 25.06 -5.32
C TRP A 115 19.72 23.58 -5.08
N LEU A 116 19.74 23.12 -3.81
CA LEU A 116 20.03 21.73 -3.47
C LEU A 116 19.03 20.74 -4.13
N PHE A 117 17.77 21.17 -4.29
CA PHE A 117 16.71 20.39 -4.94
C PHE A 117 16.53 20.70 -6.43
N SER A 118 17.46 21.41 -7.08
CA SER A 118 17.42 21.73 -8.51
C SER A 118 17.99 20.65 -9.42
N GLY A 119 18.42 19.51 -8.87
CA GLY A 119 18.83 18.35 -9.65
C GLY A 119 17.67 17.75 -10.46
N GLU A 120 17.99 17.02 -11.51
CA GLU A 120 16.96 16.35 -12.35
C GLU A 120 16.08 15.39 -11.52
N LEU A 121 16.67 14.58 -10.64
CA LEU A 121 15.95 13.59 -9.86
C LEU A 121 14.93 14.20 -8.88
N PRO A 122 15.24 15.23 -8.06
CA PRO A 122 14.24 15.89 -7.23
C PRO A 122 13.08 16.49 -8.03
N ILE A 123 13.35 17.08 -9.19
CA ILE A 123 12.32 17.66 -10.08
C ILE A 123 11.41 16.57 -10.63
N ASP A 124 11.98 15.49 -11.17
CA ASP A 124 11.20 14.37 -11.70
C ASP A 124 10.39 13.68 -10.61
N LEU A 125 10.98 13.49 -9.40
CA LEU A 125 10.30 12.91 -8.25
C LEU A 125 9.11 13.77 -7.79
N TRP A 126 9.29 15.09 -7.75
CA TRP A 126 8.20 16.02 -7.40
C TRP A 126 7.08 15.98 -8.43
N SER A 127 7.42 15.97 -9.72
CA SER A 127 6.45 15.87 -10.81
C SER A 127 5.61 14.58 -10.73
N SER A 128 6.27 13.43 -10.54
CA SER A 128 5.60 12.14 -10.35
C SER A 128 4.71 12.15 -9.09
N LEU A 129 5.21 12.71 -7.98
CA LEU A 129 4.46 12.80 -6.72
C LEU A 129 3.19 13.65 -6.86
N GLN A 130 3.28 14.81 -7.50
CA GLN A 130 2.13 15.69 -7.76
C GLN A 130 1.08 14.96 -8.60
N ARG A 131 1.48 14.23 -9.65
CA ARG A 131 0.54 13.48 -10.49
C ARG A 131 -0.16 12.38 -9.70
N ILE A 132 0.61 11.59 -8.92
CA ILE A 132 0.04 10.55 -8.05
C ILE A 132 -0.98 11.16 -7.10
N LEU A 133 -0.61 12.19 -6.35
CA LEU A 133 -1.48 12.80 -5.35
C LEU A 133 -2.75 13.38 -5.98
N THR A 134 -2.63 14.05 -7.13
CA THR A 134 -3.79 14.65 -7.83
C THR A 134 -4.75 13.59 -8.34
N GLY A 135 -4.28 12.64 -9.14
CA GLY A 135 -5.13 11.58 -9.70
C GLY A 135 -5.74 10.68 -8.62
N PHE A 136 -4.97 10.37 -7.58
CA PHE A 136 -5.42 9.58 -6.44
C PHE A 136 -6.47 10.32 -5.57
N ALA A 137 -6.27 11.63 -5.34
CA ALA A 137 -7.26 12.45 -4.62
C ALA A 137 -8.59 12.50 -5.36
N ILE A 138 -8.58 12.65 -6.69
CA ILE A 138 -9.78 12.59 -7.53
C ILE A 138 -10.46 11.23 -7.38
N ALA A 139 -9.68 10.14 -7.43
CA ALA A 139 -10.19 8.78 -7.26
C ALA A 139 -10.86 8.60 -5.89
N MET A 140 -10.22 9.04 -4.81
CA MET A 140 -10.79 8.97 -3.46
C MET A 140 -12.07 9.81 -3.33
N ALA A 141 -12.05 11.03 -3.85
CA ALA A 141 -13.18 11.96 -3.77
C ALA A 141 -14.45 11.43 -4.47
N LEU A 142 -14.28 10.59 -5.49
CA LEU A 142 -15.39 9.98 -6.23
C LEU A 142 -15.70 8.55 -5.74
N ALA A 143 -14.70 7.70 -5.54
CA ALA A 143 -14.90 6.30 -5.21
C ALA A 143 -15.42 6.09 -3.79
N VAL A 144 -14.95 6.87 -2.81
CA VAL A 144 -15.41 6.69 -1.42
C VAL A 144 -16.89 7.08 -1.26
N PRO A 145 -17.35 8.26 -1.68
CA PRO A 145 -18.77 8.60 -1.58
C PRO A 145 -19.66 7.66 -2.38
N LEU A 146 -19.29 7.34 -3.63
CA LEU A 146 -20.05 6.42 -4.45
C LEU A 146 -20.10 5.02 -3.83
N GLY A 147 -19.00 4.51 -3.31
CA GLY A 147 -18.92 3.23 -2.62
C GLY A 147 -19.77 3.17 -1.36
N ILE A 148 -19.81 4.25 -0.59
CA ILE A 148 -20.67 4.40 0.57
C ILE A 148 -22.16 4.37 0.14
N LEU A 149 -22.54 5.13 -0.88
CA LEU A 149 -23.92 5.18 -1.41
C LEU A 149 -24.36 3.81 -1.92
N MET A 150 -23.51 3.12 -2.69
CA MET A 150 -23.77 1.77 -3.20
C MET A 150 -23.82 0.72 -2.08
N GLY A 151 -22.99 0.88 -1.07
CA GLY A 151 -22.99 0.00 0.10
C GLY A 151 -24.23 0.15 0.95
N ALA A 152 -24.71 1.37 1.14
CA ALA A 152 -25.86 1.71 1.98
C ALA A 152 -27.22 1.50 1.27
N SER A 153 -27.29 1.55 -0.05
CA SER A 153 -28.52 1.44 -0.84
C SER A 153 -28.45 0.34 -1.88
N ARG A 154 -29.35 -0.64 -1.75
CA ARG A 154 -29.45 -1.75 -2.72
C ARG A 154 -29.84 -1.26 -4.11
N SER A 155 -30.77 -0.30 -4.21
CA SER A 155 -31.21 0.25 -5.50
C SER A 155 -30.09 0.95 -6.26
N ILE A 156 -29.26 1.75 -5.57
CA ILE A 156 -28.10 2.41 -6.20
C ILE A 156 -27.08 1.34 -6.63
N TYR A 157 -26.87 0.34 -5.79
CA TYR A 157 -25.96 -0.76 -6.13
C TYR A 157 -26.42 -1.49 -7.38
N ASP A 158 -27.68 -1.95 -7.42
CA ASP A 158 -28.22 -2.73 -8.54
C ASP A 158 -28.21 -1.93 -9.85
N PHE A 159 -28.36 -0.59 -9.78
CA PHE A 159 -28.29 0.30 -10.93
C PHE A 159 -26.86 0.53 -11.44
N VAL A 160 -25.89 0.77 -10.56
CA VAL A 160 -24.51 1.17 -10.94
C VAL A 160 -23.59 -0.03 -11.14
N ASN A 161 -23.79 -1.11 -10.38
CA ASN A 161 -22.89 -2.25 -10.36
C ASN A 161 -22.69 -2.94 -11.74
N PRO A 162 -23.69 -3.08 -12.62
CA PRO A 162 -23.47 -3.65 -13.96
C PRO A 162 -22.42 -2.88 -14.77
N SER A 163 -22.48 -1.53 -14.73
CA SER A 163 -21.50 -0.67 -15.42
C SER A 163 -20.09 -0.87 -14.86
N ILE A 164 -19.96 -0.97 -13.53
CA ILE A 164 -18.67 -1.23 -12.86
C ILE A 164 -18.11 -2.60 -13.29
N GLN A 165 -18.95 -3.63 -13.35
CA GLN A 165 -18.53 -4.98 -13.75
C GLN A 165 -18.01 -5.04 -15.19
N VAL A 166 -18.53 -4.22 -16.10
CA VAL A 166 -18.07 -4.12 -17.49
C VAL A 166 -16.76 -3.32 -17.59
N LEU A 167 -16.63 -2.21 -16.85
CA LEU A 167 -15.47 -1.32 -16.97
C LEU A 167 -14.24 -1.83 -16.18
N ARG A 168 -14.44 -2.47 -15.04
CA ARG A 168 -13.37 -2.93 -14.14
C ARG A 168 -12.34 -3.86 -14.80
N PRO A 169 -12.73 -4.85 -15.65
CA PRO A 169 -11.76 -5.75 -16.28
C PRO A 169 -10.83 -5.07 -17.28
N ILE A 170 -11.15 -3.86 -17.74
CA ILE A 170 -10.34 -3.13 -18.70
C ILE A 170 -9.11 -2.57 -17.98
N PRO A 171 -7.87 -3.04 -18.31
CA PRO A 171 -6.67 -2.53 -17.66
C PRO A 171 -6.51 -1.02 -17.90
N PRO A 172 -6.07 -0.23 -16.91
CA PRO A 172 -5.87 1.23 -17.08
C PRO A 172 -4.97 1.57 -18.27
N ILE A 173 -3.96 0.76 -18.57
CA ILE A 173 -3.05 0.95 -19.72
C ILE A 173 -3.79 0.96 -21.05
N ALA A 174 -4.87 0.19 -21.20
CA ALA A 174 -5.64 0.13 -22.44
C ALA A 174 -6.37 1.46 -22.77
N TRP A 175 -6.54 2.31 -21.76
CA TRP A 175 -7.19 3.62 -21.91
C TRP A 175 -6.23 4.72 -22.40
N ILE A 176 -4.90 4.48 -22.47
CA ILE A 176 -3.91 5.49 -22.83
C ILE A 176 -4.21 6.16 -24.18
N PRO A 177 -4.45 5.43 -25.29
CA PRO A 177 -4.69 6.07 -26.58
C PRO A 177 -5.93 6.98 -26.54
N LEU A 178 -6.97 6.53 -25.85
CA LEU A 178 -8.21 7.29 -25.71
C LEU A 178 -8.03 8.50 -24.79
N ALA A 179 -7.28 8.35 -23.68
CA ALA A 179 -6.95 9.46 -22.79
C ALA A 179 -6.13 10.54 -23.51
N MET A 180 -5.17 10.14 -24.35
CA MET A 180 -4.39 11.09 -25.16
C MET A 180 -5.24 11.78 -26.23
N LEU A 181 -6.21 11.06 -26.81
CA LEU A 181 -7.15 11.64 -27.76
C LEU A 181 -8.06 12.68 -27.12
N TRP A 182 -8.55 12.43 -25.90
CA TRP A 182 -9.48 13.32 -25.20
C TRP A 182 -8.81 14.52 -24.55
N PHE A 183 -7.64 14.31 -23.96
CA PHE A 183 -6.98 15.30 -23.10
C PHE A 183 -5.68 15.86 -23.71
N GLY A 184 -5.22 15.33 -24.85
CA GLY A 184 -3.94 15.69 -25.43
C GLY A 184 -2.75 15.03 -24.74
N LEU A 185 -1.54 15.57 -25.00
CA LEU A 185 -0.31 15.18 -24.31
C LEU A 185 -0.13 16.01 -23.04
N GLY A 186 0.54 15.45 -22.04
CA GLY A 186 0.87 16.13 -20.78
C GLY A 186 0.24 15.48 -19.55
N ASP A 187 0.01 16.26 -18.50
CA ASP A 187 -0.45 15.78 -17.21
C ASP A 187 -1.90 15.23 -17.17
N PRO A 188 -2.88 15.79 -17.93
CA PRO A 188 -4.27 15.34 -17.82
C PRO A 188 -4.51 13.85 -18.14
N PRO A 189 -3.92 13.26 -19.21
CA PRO A 189 -4.01 11.81 -19.43
C PRO A 189 -3.43 11.00 -18.26
N ALA A 190 -2.34 11.48 -17.64
CA ALA A 190 -1.73 10.82 -16.49
C ALA A 190 -2.68 10.83 -15.28
N TYR A 191 -3.30 11.97 -14.98
CA TYR A 191 -4.31 12.06 -13.91
C TYR A 191 -5.48 11.09 -14.14
N PHE A 192 -5.94 10.97 -15.38
CA PHE A 192 -7.03 10.08 -15.75
C PHE A 192 -6.66 8.60 -15.55
N LEU A 193 -5.45 8.19 -15.95
CA LEU A 193 -4.98 6.81 -15.74
C LEU A 193 -4.83 6.48 -14.26
N ILE A 194 -4.23 7.38 -13.49
CA ILE A 194 -4.06 7.23 -12.04
C ILE A 194 -5.43 7.13 -11.37
N PHE A 195 -6.36 8.00 -11.77
CA PHE A 195 -7.75 7.95 -11.32
C PHE A 195 -8.38 6.57 -11.59
N LEU A 196 -8.34 6.07 -12.82
CA LEU A 196 -8.91 4.76 -13.18
C LEU A 196 -8.29 3.62 -12.37
N GLY A 197 -6.96 3.65 -12.21
CA GLY A 197 -6.24 2.62 -11.47
C GLY A 197 -6.63 2.56 -9.99
N ALA A 198 -6.83 3.71 -9.35
CA ALA A 198 -7.19 3.80 -7.94
C ALA A 198 -8.70 3.63 -7.69
N PHE A 199 -9.54 4.10 -8.61
CA PHE A 199 -10.99 4.20 -8.44
C PHE A 199 -11.65 2.86 -8.10
N PHE A 200 -11.43 1.82 -8.92
CA PHE A 200 -12.07 0.53 -8.73
C PHE A 200 -11.68 -0.19 -7.45
N PRO A 201 -10.39 -0.29 -7.06
CA PRO A 201 -10.01 -0.88 -5.78
C PRO A 201 -10.62 -0.15 -4.58
N ILE A 202 -10.61 1.18 -4.58
CA ILE A 202 -11.21 1.99 -3.50
C ILE A 202 -12.72 1.75 -3.45
N LEU A 203 -13.40 1.84 -4.58
CA LEU A 203 -14.84 1.67 -4.69
C LEU A 203 -15.32 0.32 -4.15
N ILE A 204 -14.70 -0.77 -4.60
CA ILE A 204 -15.12 -2.12 -4.24
C ILE A 204 -14.90 -2.40 -2.76
N ASN A 205 -13.74 -1.99 -2.22
CA ASN A 205 -13.46 -2.15 -0.81
C ASN A 205 -14.40 -1.28 0.06
N THR A 206 -14.76 -0.09 -0.41
CA THR A 206 -15.72 0.77 0.28
C THR A 206 -17.12 0.14 0.29
N ILE A 207 -17.59 -0.36 -0.84
CA ILE A 207 -18.88 -1.09 -0.93
C ILE A 207 -18.85 -2.28 0.03
N GLY A 208 -17.80 -3.11 -0.02
CA GLY A 208 -17.63 -4.28 0.84
C GLY A 208 -17.60 -3.88 2.31
N GLY A 209 -16.88 -2.84 2.67
CA GLY A 209 -16.80 -2.33 4.04
C GLY A 209 -18.15 -1.94 4.61
N VAL A 210 -18.97 -1.23 3.83
CA VAL A 210 -20.29 -0.79 4.27
C VAL A 210 -21.29 -1.94 4.34
N ARG A 211 -21.26 -2.89 3.39
CA ARG A 211 -22.21 -4.02 3.33
C ARG A 211 -21.93 -5.13 4.33
N ASN A 212 -20.65 -5.33 4.67
CA ASN A 212 -20.22 -6.43 5.54
C ASN A 212 -20.16 -6.03 7.02
N VAL A 213 -20.73 -4.90 7.41
CA VAL A 213 -20.85 -4.53 8.82
C VAL A 213 -21.73 -5.56 9.55
N ASP A 214 -21.19 -6.12 10.64
CA ASP A 214 -21.89 -7.16 11.40
C ASP A 214 -23.28 -6.70 11.87
N SER A 215 -24.27 -7.52 11.56
CA SER A 215 -25.66 -7.27 11.90
C SER A 215 -25.90 -7.13 13.43
N ILE A 216 -24.97 -7.66 14.25
CA ILE A 216 -25.01 -7.53 15.70
C ILE A 216 -24.92 -6.06 16.12
N TYR A 217 -23.97 -5.30 15.55
CA TYR A 217 -23.83 -3.87 15.83
C TYR A 217 -25.05 -3.07 15.40
N ILE A 218 -25.61 -3.42 14.23
CA ILE A 218 -26.81 -2.77 13.70
C ILE A 218 -28.02 -3.03 14.60
N ARG A 219 -28.21 -4.27 15.06
CA ARG A 219 -29.33 -4.66 15.95
C ARG A 219 -29.18 -4.00 17.32
N ALA A 220 -27.98 -4.04 17.91
CA ALA A 220 -27.72 -3.40 19.20
C ALA A 220 -28.02 -1.90 19.17
N ALA A 221 -27.56 -1.19 18.13
CA ALA A 221 -27.82 0.23 17.97
C ALA A 221 -29.30 0.55 17.80
N LYS A 222 -30.05 -0.27 17.03
CA LYS A 222 -31.50 -0.11 16.87
C LYS A 222 -32.25 -0.32 18.19
N ASN A 223 -31.85 -1.32 18.98
CA ASN A 223 -32.45 -1.57 20.28
C ASN A 223 -32.23 -0.41 21.28
N LEU A 224 -31.10 0.32 21.11
CA LEU A 224 -30.81 1.56 21.84
C LEU A 224 -31.51 2.81 21.26
N GLY A 225 -32.41 2.64 20.28
CA GLY A 225 -33.19 3.74 19.71
C GLY A 225 -32.45 4.56 18.64
N ALA A 226 -31.35 4.07 18.07
CA ALA A 226 -30.61 4.80 17.03
C ALA A 226 -31.46 4.96 15.76
N LYS A 227 -31.70 6.21 15.33
CA LYS A 227 -32.35 6.57 14.07
C LYS A 227 -31.42 6.30 12.88
N ARG A 228 -31.97 6.22 11.64
CA ARG A 228 -31.23 5.89 10.41
C ARG A 228 -29.91 6.66 10.23
N VAL A 229 -29.94 7.98 10.42
CA VAL A 229 -28.77 8.86 10.27
C VAL A 229 -27.72 8.58 11.35
N ALA A 230 -28.14 8.46 12.61
CA ALA A 230 -27.25 8.14 13.73
C ALA A 230 -26.64 6.74 13.57
N LEU A 231 -27.42 5.75 13.14
CA LEU A 231 -26.97 4.39 12.85
C LEU A 231 -25.87 4.41 11.76
N PHE A 232 -26.07 5.18 10.70
CA PHE A 232 -25.10 5.27 9.60
C PHE A 232 -23.77 5.90 10.06
N TRP A 233 -23.85 7.13 10.64
CA TRP A 233 -22.63 7.88 10.99
C TRP A 233 -21.89 7.36 12.21
N ARG A 234 -22.60 6.79 13.21
CA ARG A 234 -22.01 6.35 14.48
C ARG A 234 -21.71 4.86 14.55
N VAL A 235 -22.26 4.05 13.65
CA VAL A 235 -22.08 2.59 13.69
C VAL A 235 -21.54 2.07 12.36
N ILE A 236 -22.27 2.28 11.25
CA ILE A 236 -21.91 1.67 9.96
C ILE A 236 -20.59 2.24 9.42
N LEU A 237 -20.47 3.56 9.36
CA LEU A 237 -19.29 4.20 8.79
C LEU A 237 -18.01 3.93 9.60
N PRO A 238 -18.00 4.06 10.94
CA PRO A 238 -16.84 3.66 11.74
C PRO A 238 -16.48 2.17 11.63
N ALA A 239 -17.47 1.28 11.57
CA ALA A 239 -17.24 -0.15 11.40
C ALA A 239 -16.69 -0.50 9.99
N ALA A 240 -17.07 0.27 8.94
CA ALA A 240 -16.59 0.11 7.57
C ALA A 240 -15.19 0.72 7.34
N THR A 241 -14.76 1.66 8.18
CA THR A 241 -13.50 2.41 8.01
C THR A 241 -12.27 1.53 7.78
N PRO A 242 -12.04 0.41 8.49
CA PRO A 242 -10.88 -0.46 8.24
C PRO A 242 -10.82 -0.99 6.82
N GLN A 243 -11.98 -1.39 6.27
CA GLN A 243 -12.07 -1.91 4.91
C GLN A 243 -11.91 -0.80 3.85
N ILE A 244 -12.45 0.40 4.13
CA ILE A 244 -12.25 1.59 3.27
C ILE A 244 -10.77 1.94 3.20
N LEU A 245 -10.07 1.98 4.33
CA LEU A 245 -8.63 2.27 4.39
C LEU A 245 -7.79 1.19 3.69
N THR A 246 -8.21 -0.08 3.75
CA THR A 246 -7.61 -1.16 2.96
C THR A 246 -7.75 -0.88 1.47
N GLY A 247 -8.95 -0.47 1.03
CA GLY A 247 -9.20 -0.09 -0.37
C GLY A 247 -8.34 1.09 -0.83
N ILE A 248 -8.18 2.10 0.00
CA ILE A 248 -7.33 3.27 -0.23
C ILE A 248 -5.87 2.83 -0.43
N ARG A 249 -5.37 1.95 0.44
CA ARG A 249 -3.99 1.42 0.32
C ARG A 249 -3.77 0.62 -0.96
N VAL A 250 -4.69 -0.28 -1.30
CA VAL A 250 -4.62 -1.06 -2.54
C VAL A 250 -4.72 -0.14 -3.76
N GLY A 251 -5.63 0.84 -3.72
CA GLY A 251 -5.80 1.84 -4.77
C GLY A 251 -4.53 2.66 -5.01
N LEU A 252 -3.81 3.07 -3.94
CA LEU A 252 -2.53 3.78 -4.08
C LEU A 252 -1.48 2.91 -4.78
N GLY A 253 -1.39 1.63 -4.44
CA GLY A 253 -0.46 0.70 -5.10
C GLY A 253 -0.71 0.61 -6.61
N VAL A 254 -1.98 0.54 -7.03
CA VAL A 254 -2.33 0.54 -8.46
C VAL A 254 -2.09 1.90 -9.11
N ALA A 255 -2.44 3.01 -8.43
CA ALA A 255 -2.16 4.37 -8.88
C ALA A 255 -0.67 4.59 -9.18
N PHE A 256 0.20 4.05 -8.31
CA PHE A 256 1.65 4.12 -8.46
C PHE A 256 2.15 3.40 -9.71
N ILE A 257 1.59 2.26 -10.06
CA ILE A 257 1.88 1.57 -11.33
C ILE A 257 1.40 2.42 -12.52
N CYS A 258 0.19 2.98 -12.41
CA CYS A 258 -0.41 3.77 -13.49
C CYS A 258 0.38 5.06 -13.79
N VAL A 259 0.93 5.75 -12.78
CA VAL A 259 1.72 6.96 -13.03
C VAL A 259 2.98 6.67 -13.83
N ILE A 260 3.71 5.60 -13.48
CA ILE A 260 4.94 5.24 -14.20
C ILE A 260 4.64 4.96 -15.68
N ILE A 261 3.57 4.21 -15.95
CA ILE A 261 3.15 3.90 -17.32
C ILE A 261 2.73 5.16 -18.07
N ALA A 262 1.96 6.04 -17.43
CA ALA A 262 1.52 7.31 -18.03
C ALA A 262 2.69 8.23 -18.35
N GLU A 263 3.67 8.31 -17.45
CA GLU A 263 4.88 9.12 -17.64
C GLU A 263 5.78 8.59 -18.79
N MET A 264 5.80 7.28 -18.99
CA MET A 264 6.55 6.69 -20.12
C MET A 264 5.91 6.98 -21.48
N ILE A 265 4.62 7.29 -21.55
CA ILE A 265 3.90 7.34 -22.83
C ILE A 265 3.35 8.74 -23.15
N ALA A 266 2.76 9.42 -22.16
CA ALA A 266 1.95 10.62 -22.38
C ALA A 266 2.58 11.92 -21.90
N VAL A 267 3.68 11.87 -21.13
CA VAL A 267 4.25 13.04 -20.44
C VAL A 267 5.73 13.20 -20.76
N GLN A 268 6.26 14.42 -20.67
CA GLN A 268 7.68 14.75 -20.94
C GLN A 268 8.48 15.09 -19.67
N SER A 269 8.07 14.59 -18.51
CA SER A 269 8.76 14.78 -17.23
C SER A 269 8.36 13.70 -16.24
N GLY A 270 9.13 13.52 -15.19
CA GLY A 270 8.88 12.53 -14.15
C GLY A 270 9.77 11.29 -14.27
N LEU A 271 9.70 10.44 -13.24
CA LEU A 271 10.59 9.28 -13.10
C LEU A 271 10.42 8.27 -14.24
N GLY A 272 9.18 8.02 -14.68
CA GLY A 272 8.89 7.09 -15.77
C GLY A 272 9.42 7.59 -17.10
N PHE A 273 9.20 8.88 -17.41
CA PHE A 273 9.75 9.52 -18.61
C PHE A 273 11.28 9.44 -18.64
N ARG A 274 11.93 9.75 -17.51
CA ARG A 274 13.39 9.77 -17.43
C ARG A 274 14.00 8.37 -17.60
N ILE A 275 13.32 7.32 -17.15
CA ILE A 275 13.74 5.93 -17.40
C ILE A 275 13.64 5.59 -18.89
N LEU A 276 12.56 5.99 -19.56
CA LEU A 276 12.39 5.76 -20.99
C LEU A 276 13.47 6.49 -21.81
N GLU A 277 13.69 7.77 -21.52
CA GLU A 277 14.73 8.59 -22.12
C GLU A 277 16.13 7.95 -21.93
N ALA A 278 16.49 7.56 -20.70
CA ALA A 278 17.76 6.90 -20.42
C ALA A 278 17.91 5.56 -21.18
N ARG A 279 16.83 4.80 -21.39
CA ARG A 279 16.81 3.59 -22.18
C ARG A 279 17.08 3.89 -23.67
N GLU A 280 16.49 4.95 -24.23
CA GLU A 280 16.71 5.33 -25.63
C GLU A 280 18.17 5.68 -25.91
N TYR A 281 18.84 6.32 -24.94
CA TYR A 281 20.28 6.62 -25.03
C TYR A 281 21.19 5.50 -24.52
N SER A 282 20.65 4.32 -24.19
CA SER A 282 21.40 3.16 -23.66
C SER A 282 22.18 3.45 -22.37
N TYR A 283 21.73 4.40 -21.55
CA TYR A 283 22.28 4.70 -20.21
C TYR A 283 21.66 3.76 -19.15
N THR A 284 22.06 2.49 -19.15
CA THR A 284 21.50 1.48 -18.26
C THR A 284 21.73 1.80 -16.79
N ASP A 285 22.83 2.44 -16.44
CA ASP A 285 23.12 2.92 -15.09
C ASP A 285 22.06 3.95 -14.60
N LYS A 286 21.62 4.86 -15.47
CA LYS A 286 20.55 5.83 -15.18
C LYS A 286 19.17 5.15 -15.11
N VAL A 287 18.93 4.14 -15.96
CA VAL A 287 17.69 3.32 -15.90
C VAL A 287 17.57 2.63 -14.55
N ILE A 288 18.62 1.94 -14.09
CA ILE A 288 18.61 1.23 -12.80
C ILE A 288 18.50 2.23 -11.64
N ALA A 289 19.21 3.35 -11.69
CA ALA A 289 19.08 4.41 -10.70
C ALA A 289 17.64 4.95 -10.59
N GLY A 290 16.98 5.17 -11.73
CA GLY A 290 15.56 5.54 -11.78
C GLY A 290 14.64 4.47 -11.20
N MET A 291 14.85 3.19 -11.53
CA MET A 291 14.10 2.06 -10.95
C MET A 291 14.24 1.99 -9.42
N LEU A 292 15.45 2.19 -8.88
CA LEU A 292 15.69 2.25 -7.43
C LEU A 292 14.92 3.42 -6.81
N THR A 293 14.93 4.58 -7.45
CA THR A 293 14.18 5.77 -6.98
C THR A 293 12.67 5.49 -6.94
N ILE A 294 12.12 4.87 -7.98
CA ILE A 294 10.72 4.45 -8.02
C ILE A 294 10.41 3.49 -6.87
N GLY A 295 11.27 2.48 -6.63
CA GLY A 295 11.12 1.56 -5.52
C GLY A 295 11.11 2.26 -4.16
N LEU A 296 12.03 3.20 -3.94
CA LEU A 296 12.10 4.00 -2.71
C LEU A 296 10.89 4.90 -2.53
N LEU A 297 10.42 5.56 -3.60
CA LEU A 297 9.21 6.38 -3.56
C LEU A 297 7.98 5.54 -3.21
N GLY A 298 7.83 4.36 -3.82
CA GLY A 298 6.73 3.43 -3.52
C GLY A 298 6.74 2.98 -2.06
N LEU A 299 7.92 2.61 -1.53
CA LEU A 299 8.10 2.28 -0.11
C LEU A 299 7.74 3.45 0.82
N ALA A 300 8.17 4.67 0.48
CA ALA A 300 7.85 5.87 1.25
C ALA A 300 6.34 6.13 1.29
N LEU A 301 5.65 6.04 0.16
CA LEU A 301 4.20 6.21 0.07
C LEU A 301 3.45 5.13 0.84
N ASP A 302 3.84 3.85 0.73
CA ASP A 302 3.21 2.76 1.50
C ASP A 302 3.45 2.93 3.00
N TYR A 303 4.64 3.36 3.41
CA TYR A 303 4.95 3.65 4.81
C TYR A 303 4.07 4.78 5.35
N VAL A 304 3.93 5.89 4.61
CA VAL A 304 3.09 7.03 5.01
C VAL A 304 1.63 6.59 5.19
N ILE A 305 1.06 5.89 4.21
CA ILE A 305 -0.32 5.37 4.30
C ILE A 305 -0.48 4.39 5.46
N THR A 306 0.49 3.51 5.66
CA THR A 306 0.45 2.56 6.79
C THR A 306 0.45 3.28 8.12
N ARG A 307 1.22 4.37 8.26
CA ARG A 307 1.23 5.23 9.46
C ARG A 307 -0.09 5.96 9.67
N ILE A 308 -0.65 6.53 8.60
CA ILE A 308 -1.96 7.19 8.63
C ILE A 308 -3.04 6.19 9.04
N ASN A 309 -3.08 5.00 8.45
CA ASN A 309 -4.03 3.95 8.79
C ASN A 309 -3.87 3.50 10.24
N ALA A 310 -2.63 3.33 10.72
CA ALA A 310 -2.36 2.98 12.11
C ALA A 310 -2.85 4.04 13.10
N TYR A 311 -2.78 5.31 12.75
CA TYR A 311 -3.29 6.41 13.55
C TYR A 311 -4.83 6.45 13.53
N LEU A 312 -5.43 6.36 12.33
CA LEU A 312 -6.88 6.38 12.15
C LEU A 312 -7.59 5.16 12.74
N LEU A 313 -6.93 4.00 12.86
CA LEU A 313 -7.53 2.77 13.39
C LEU A 313 -7.14 2.47 14.84
N ARG A 314 -6.72 3.47 15.61
CA ARG A 314 -6.30 3.26 17.03
C ARG A 314 -7.40 2.60 17.88
N TRP A 315 -8.66 2.94 17.65
CA TRP A 315 -9.79 2.36 18.35
C TRP A 315 -10.07 0.88 18.00
N HIS A 316 -9.73 0.44 16.78
CA HIS A 316 -10.00 -0.93 16.34
C HIS A 316 -9.04 -1.94 16.97
N ARG A 317 -7.78 -1.55 17.20
CA ARG A 317 -6.75 -2.41 17.80
C ARG A 317 -7.06 -2.81 19.25
N SER A 318 -7.72 -1.95 20.00
CA SER A 318 -8.11 -2.24 21.38
C SER A 318 -9.18 -3.34 21.47
N LEU A 319 -10.00 -3.50 20.44
CA LEU A 319 -11.03 -4.54 20.38
C LEU A 319 -10.46 -5.92 20.04
N ASP A 320 -9.45 -5.99 19.18
CA ASP A 320 -8.77 -7.26 18.83
C ASP A 320 -7.90 -7.78 20.00
N GLN A 321 -7.31 -6.90 20.79
CA GLN A 321 -6.56 -7.28 22.00
C GLN A 321 -7.46 -7.75 23.14
N ALA A 322 -8.71 -7.34 23.16
CA ALA A 322 -9.69 -7.80 24.16
C ALA A 322 -10.31 -9.17 23.81
N LYS A 323 -10.10 -9.68 22.61
CA LYS A 323 -10.58 -11.01 22.14
C LYS A 323 -9.58 -12.15 22.33
N ASN A 324 -8.29 -11.81 22.58
CA ASN A 324 -7.20 -12.75 22.87
C ASN A 324 -6.82 -12.68 24.35
#